data_582c90930a6242d62706c55d0aa087a2
#
_entry.id   582c90930a6242d62706c55d0aa087a2
#
_cell.length_a   1.000
_cell.length_b   1.000
_cell.length_c   1.000
_cell.angle_alpha   90.00
_cell.angle_beta   90.00
_cell.angle_gamma   90.00
#
_symmetry.space_group_name_H-M   'P 1'
#
loop_
_entity.id
_entity.type
_entity.pdbx_description
1 polymer ?
#
loop_
_entity_poly.entity_id
_entity_poly.type
_entity_poly.pdbx_seq_one_letter_code
_entity_poly.pdbx_strand_id
1 'polypeptide(L)'
;MLDLQLFGNEAVQGKKIVYLYRILSEAPTQSGTALAFTTENGRTKSKDADSTATKDGSIRTPGAAEVEITATSSLKKGDELSNKLEKALDDDALIEIWEANLAEPAEAGNNKFKGTYFQGYLTEIEYTANADEFVEVSLTFGINGTGADGDVTVTTQQQEQAYAFVDTPKTGA
;
A
#
# COMPACT_ATOMS: atom_id res chain seq x y z
N MET A 1 11.17 -3.25 -39.59
CA MET A 1 11.38 -2.23 -38.55
C MET A 1 10.75 -2.75 -37.25
N LEU A 2 11.57 -3.18 -36.35
CA LEU A 2 11.08 -3.65 -35.04
C LEU A 2 10.60 -2.46 -34.25
N ASP A 3 9.38 -2.57 -33.81
CA ASP A 3 8.74 -1.53 -33.04
C ASP A 3 9.39 -1.46 -31.64
N LEU A 4 10.29 -0.52 -31.47
CA LEU A 4 10.95 -0.23 -30.19
C LEU A 4 9.97 0.24 -29.11
N GLN A 5 8.71 0.50 -29.48
CA GLN A 5 7.68 0.90 -28.54
C GLN A 5 7.17 -0.26 -27.68
N LEU A 6 7.40 -1.51 -28.09
CA LEU A 6 7.04 -2.70 -27.32
C LEU A 6 7.84 -2.85 -26.02
N PHE A 7 9.00 -2.24 -25.90
CA PHE A 7 9.85 -2.36 -24.71
C PHE A 7 9.62 -1.26 -23.67
N GLY A 8 8.92 -0.18 -24.01
CA GLY A 8 8.62 0.92 -23.11
C GLY A 8 7.24 0.84 -22.42
N ASN A 9 6.41 -0.13 -22.79
CA ASN A 9 5.01 -0.21 -22.36
C ASN A 9 4.70 -1.51 -21.59
N GLU A 10 5.60 -1.93 -20.72
CA GLU A 10 5.30 -3.07 -19.86
C GLU A 10 4.30 -2.69 -18.77
N ALA A 11 3.28 -3.52 -18.62
CA ALA A 11 2.32 -3.36 -17.52
C ALA A 11 2.99 -3.67 -16.19
N VAL A 12 2.72 -2.85 -15.18
CA VAL A 12 3.20 -3.09 -13.82
C VAL A 12 2.42 -4.23 -13.19
N GLN A 13 3.13 -5.27 -12.75
CA GLN A 13 2.50 -6.39 -12.06
C GLN A 13 2.15 -5.99 -10.62
N GLY A 14 0.98 -6.45 -10.15
CA GLY A 14 0.51 -6.14 -8.80
C GLY A 14 1.50 -6.49 -7.69
N LYS A 15 2.25 -7.58 -7.83
CA LYS A 15 3.29 -7.99 -6.87
C LYS A 15 4.47 -6.99 -6.76
N LYS A 16 4.62 -6.08 -7.71
CA LYS A 16 5.64 -5.03 -7.70
C LYS A 16 5.21 -3.77 -6.95
N ILE A 17 3.95 -3.67 -6.61
CA ILE A 17 3.45 -2.59 -5.75
C ILE A 17 3.44 -3.09 -4.31
N VAL A 18 4.25 -2.46 -3.46
CA VAL A 18 4.44 -2.83 -2.06
C VAL A 18 3.96 -1.70 -1.17
N TYR A 19 3.23 -2.06 -0.12
CA TYR A 19 2.77 -1.13 0.90
C TYR A 19 3.48 -1.39 2.21
N LEU A 20 3.98 -0.33 2.83
CA LEU A 20 4.62 -0.36 4.14
C LEU A 20 3.81 0.50 5.11
N TYR A 21 3.75 0.09 6.36
CA TYR A 21 2.94 0.73 7.39
C TYR A 21 3.76 0.99 8.65
N ARG A 22 3.47 2.08 9.32
CA ARG A 22 4.05 2.41 10.63
C ARG A 22 3.08 3.30 11.40
N ILE A 23 2.97 3.07 12.71
CA ILE A 23 2.28 4.02 13.58
C ILE A 23 3.16 5.27 13.70
N LEU A 24 2.61 6.46 13.49
CA LEU A 24 3.41 7.70 13.47
C LEU A 24 4.19 7.92 14.77
N SER A 25 3.58 7.60 15.91
CA SER A 25 4.24 7.74 17.22
C SER A 25 5.47 6.83 17.38
N GLU A 26 5.57 5.75 16.61
CA GLU A 26 6.71 4.83 16.63
C GLU A 26 7.82 5.23 15.63
N ALA A 27 7.65 6.33 14.89
CA ALA A 27 8.62 6.76 13.88
C ALA A 27 10.06 6.89 14.38
N PRO A 28 10.34 7.37 15.61
CA PRO A 28 11.71 7.47 16.11
C PRO A 28 12.40 6.12 16.36
N THR A 29 11.66 5.03 16.52
CA THR A 29 12.18 3.73 16.96
C THR A 29 11.90 2.57 16.00
N GLN A 30 10.98 2.73 15.07
CA GLN A 30 10.54 1.67 14.18
C GLN A 30 10.59 2.10 12.70
N SER A 31 10.97 1.18 11.85
CA SER A 31 10.85 1.36 10.38
C SER A 31 9.47 0.93 9.89
N GLY A 32 9.07 1.39 8.71
CA GLY A 32 7.87 0.89 8.05
C GLY A 32 7.98 -0.59 7.75
N THR A 33 6.91 -1.35 7.97
CA THR A 33 6.84 -2.80 7.74
C THR A 33 5.68 -3.18 6.84
N ALA A 34 5.88 -4.22 6.03
CA ALA A 34 4.83 -4.78 5.18
C ALA A 34 3.97 -5.77 5.99
N LEU A 35 2.70 -5.89 5.60
CA LEU A 35 1.86 -6.99 6.05
C LEU A 35 2.38 -8.31 5.46
N ALA A 36 2.46 -9.33 6.32
CA ALA A 36 2.79 -10.66 5.85
C ALA A 36 1.64 -11.26 5.02
N PHE A 37 1.98 -12.03 4.00
CA PHE A 37 1.03 -12.75 3.15
C PHE A 37 -0.09 -11.86 2.55
N THR A 38 0.27 -10.67 2.13
CA THR A 38 -0.66 -9.76 1.43
C THR A 38 -1.09 -10.36 0.11
N THR A 39 -2.39 -10.45 -0.10
CA THR A 39 -2.99 -10.96 -1.33
C THR A 39 -3.47 -9.86 -2.25
N GLU A 40 -3.86 -8.73 -1.69
CA GLU A 40 -4.40 -7.60 -2.44
C GLU A 40 -4.13 -6.28 -1.73
N ASN A 41 -3.82 -5.25 -2.51
CA ASN A 41 -3.82 -3.86 -2.09
C ASN A 41 -4.62 -3.03 -3.10
N GLY A 42 -5.31 -2.01 -2.61
CA GLY A 42 -6.03 -1.07 -3.46
C GLY A 42 -5.83 0.36 -2.99
N ARG A 43 -5.85 1.28 -3.93
CA ARG A 43 -5.88 2.71 -3.64
C ARG A 43 -6.87 3.39 -4.55
N THR A 44 -7.84 4.06 -3.96
CA THR A 44 -8.87 4.81 -4.67
C THR A 44 -8.68 6.29 -4.38
N LYS A 45 -8.68 7.10 -5.42
CA LYS A 45 -8.70 8.57 -5.32
C LYS A 45 -9.91 9.07 -6.07
N SER A 46 -10.77 9.80 -5.39
CA SER A 46 -12.05 10.25 -5.94
C SER A 46 -12.35 11.70 -5.56
N LYS A 47 -13.20 12.33 -6.35
CA LYS A 47 -13.77 13.63 -6.06
C LYS A 47 -15.27 13.57 -6.32
N ASP A 48 -16.04 14.14 -5.43
CA ASP A 48 -17.42 14.47 -5.73
C ASP A 48 -17.48 15.72 -6.61
N ALA A 49 -18.47 15.77 -7.49
CA ALA A 49 -18.69 16.90 -8.35
C ALA A 49 -20.17 17.30 -8.30
N ASP A 50 -20.44 18.41 -7.65
CA ASP A 50 -21.78 18.96 -7.59
C ASP A 50 -22.23 19.44 -8.97
N SER A 51 -23.50 19.21 -9.29
CA SER A 51 -24.10 19.64 -10.54
C SER A 51 -25.03 20.81 -10.29
N THR A 52 -24.77 21.91 -10.95
CA THR A 52 -25.64 23.12 -10.92
C THR A 52 -26.29 23.31 -12.29
N ALA A 53 -27.61 23.36 -12.31
CA ALA A 53 -28.36 23.64 -13.53
C ALA A 53 -28.23 25.13 -13.91
N THR A 54 -27.90 25.37 -15.16
CA THR A 54 -27.89 26.71 -15.74
C THR A 54 -28.85 26.78 -16.94
N LYS A 55 -29.10 27.97 -17.46
CA LYS A 55 -29.95 28.14 -18.67
C LYS A 55 -29.36 27.44 -19.91
N ASP A 56 -28.03 27.22 -19.95
CA ASP A 56 -27.31 26.66 -21.07
C ASP A 56 -26.88 25.20 -20.85
N GLY A 57 -27.34 24.56 -19.74
CA GLY A 57 -27.01 23.20 -19.37
C GLY A 57 -26.53 23.06 -17.94
N SER A 58 -26.05 21.90 -17.57
CA SER A 58 -25.50 21.63 -16.25
C SER A 58 -24.02 21.89 -16.17
N ILE A 59 -23.56 22.56 -15.12
CA ILE A 59 -22.14 22.74 -14.79
C ILE A 59 -21.79 21.85 -13.59
N ARG A 60 -20.64 21.19 -13.65
CA ARG A 60 -20.12 20.42 -12.54
C ARG A 60 -18.98 21.15 -11.84
N THR A 61 -19.05 21.20 -10.51
CA THR A 61 -18.00 21.80 -9.67
C THR A 61 -17.35 20.70 -8.84
N PRO A 62 -16.07 20.35 -9.08
CA PRO A 62 -15.38 19.33 -8.31
C PRO A 62 -15.17 19.75 -6.85
N GLY A 63 -15.39 18.82 -5.93
CA GLY A 63 -15.04 18.97 -4.53
C GLY A 63 -13.58 18.62 -4.23
N ALA A 64 -13.26 18.46 -2.95
CA ALA A 64 -11.94 18.00 -2.51
C ALA A 64 -11.70 16.52 -2.90
N ALA A 65 -10.45 16.18 -3.16
CA ALA A 65 -10.08 14.79 -3.42
C ALA A 65 -10.04 13.99 -2.12
N GLU A 66 -10.56 12.77 -2.15
CA GLU A 66 -10.49 11.79 -1.07
C GLU A 66 -9.67 10.59 -1.52
N VAL A 67 -8.85 10.08 -0.63
CA VAL A 67 -8.03 8.88 -0.87
C VAL A 67 -8.37 7.81 0.16
N GLU A 68 -8.56 6.59 -0.31
CA GLU A 68 -8.77 5.40 0.50
C GLU A 68 -7.78 4.33 0.08
N ILE A 69 -7.16 3.68 1.06
CA ILE A 69 -6.24 2.56 0.84
C ILE A 69 -6.82 1.32 1.50
N THR A 70 -6.79 0.21 0.78
CA THR A 70 -7.24 -1.10 1.27
C THR A 70 -6.12 -2.11 1.19
N ALA A 71 -6.15 -3.08 2.10
CA ALA A 71 -5.23 -4.21 2.09
C ALA A 71 -5.94 -5.48 2.53
N THR A 72 -5.63 -6.59 1.88
CA THR A 72 -6.11 -7.91 2.27
C THR A 72 -4.92 -8.83 2.41
N SER A 73 -4.86 -9.56 3.52
CA SER A 73 -3.79 -10.52 3.79
C SER A 73 -4.31 -11.78 4.48
N SER A 74 -3.56 -12.87 4.36
CA SER A 74 -3.76 -14.04 5.19
C SER A 74 -3.10 -13.81 6.56
N LEU A 75 -3.82 -14.08 7.64
CA LEU A 75 -3.31 -13.84 9.00
C LEU A 75 -2.12 -14.74 9.29
N LYS A 76 -1.01 -14.13 9.64
CA LYS A 76 0.17 -14.85 10.12
C LYS A 76 0.04 -15.14 11.62
N LYS A 77 0.41 -16.33 12.03
CA LYS A 77 0.49 -16.66 13.47
C LYS A 77 1.50 -15.73 14.16
N GLY A 78 1.05 -15.02 15.20
CA GLY A 78 1.87 -14.05 15.93
C GLY A 78 2.17 -12.78 15.14
N ASP A 79 1.26 -12.35 14.27
CA ASP A 79 1.41 -11.11 13.50
C ASP A 79 1.28 -9.88 14.41
N GLU A 80 2.43 -9.26 14.70
CA GLU A 80 2.48 -8.05 15.52
C GLU A 80 1.90 -6.84 14.82
N LEU A 81 2.05 -6.74 13.48
CA LEU A 81 1.57 -5.57 12.74
C LEU A 81 0.05 -5.50 12.73
N SER A 82 -0.65 -6.61 12.49
CA SER A 82 -2.11 -6.64 12.54
C SER A 82 -2.65 -6.24 13.91
N ASN A 83 -2.01 -6.73 14.98
CA ASN A 83 -2.38 -6.37 16.36
C ASN A 83 -2.13 -4.87 16.65
N LYS A 84 -1.03 -4.32 16.17
CA LYS A 84 -0.73 -2.89 16.30
C LYS A 84 -1.73 -2.01 15.54
N LEU A 85 -2.12 -2.43 14.34
CA LEU A 85 -3.10 -1.71 13.53
C LEU A 85 -4.49 -1.74 14.16
N GLU A 86 -4.91 -2.88 14.71
CA GLU A 86 -6.18 -2.96 15.44
C GLU A 86 -6.18 -2.05 16.68
N LYS A 87 -5.09 -2.06 17.44
CA LYS A 87 -4.94 -1.12 18.56
C LYS A 87 -4.92 0.34 18.10
N ALA A 88 -4.31 0.64 16.96
CA ALA A 88 -4.31 1.98 16.39
C ALA A 88 -5.71 2.46 16.02
N LEU A 89 -6.57 1.54 15.57
CA LEU A 89 -7.98 1.85 15.33
C LEU A 89 -8.69 2.25 16.64
N ASP A 90 -8.49 1.49 17.71
CA ASP A 90 -9.09 1.77 19.02
C ASP A 90 -8.60 3.09 19.62
N ASP A 91 -7.33 3.40 19.42
CA ASP A 91 -6.67 4.58 19.99
C ASP A 91 -6.75 5.82 19.08
N ASP A 92 -7.40 5.75 17.93
CA ASP A 92 -7.41 6.81 16.92
C ASP A 92 -6.00 7.28 16.52
N ALA A 93 -5.06 6.35 16.45
CA ALA A 93 -3.66 6.65 16.16
C ALA A 93 -3.42 6.91 14.67
N LEU A 94 -2.63 7.95 14.38
CA LEU A 94 -2.25 8.26 13.01
C LEU A 94 -1.25 7.23 12.49
N ILE A 95 -1.50 6.75 11.27
CA ILE A 95 -0.69 5.73 10.60
C ILE A 95 -0.02 6.34 9.37
N GLU A 96 1.26 6.04 9.21
CA GLU A 96 2.01 6.34 7.99
C GLU A 96 1.94 5.16 7.04
N ILE A 97 1.72 5.44 5.76
CA ILE A 97 1.62 4.43 4.71
C ILE A 97 2.50 4.85 3.54
N TRP A 98 3.33 3.93 3.05
CA TRP A 98 4.12 4.12 1.84
C TRP A 98 3.66 3.13 0.78
N GLU A 99 3.35 3.63 -0.40
CA GLU A 99 3.19 2.84 -1.62
C GLU A 99 4.48 2.93 -2.42
N ALA A 100 5.11 1.81 -2.71
CA ALA A 100 6.35 1.76 -3.47
C ALA A 100 6.18 0.90 -4.72
N ASN A 101 6.68 1.39 -5.85
CA ASN A 101 6.68 0.65 -7.10
C ASN A 101 8.05 0.05 -7.37
N LEU A 102 8.21 -1.25 -7.14
CA LEU A 102 9.48 -1.95 -7.34
C LEU A 102 9.89 -2.06 -8.83
N ALA A 103 8.98 -1.79 -9.75
CA ALA A 103 9.27 -1.72 -11.18
C ALA A 103 9.95 -0.39 -11.59
N GLU A 104 9.95 0.60 -10.69
CA GLU A 104 10.54 1.92 -10.92
C GLU A 104 11.59 2.27 -9.86
N PRO A 105 12.84 1.75 -9.99
CA PRO A 105 13.93 2.11 -9.08
C PRO A 105 14.20 3.61 -9.13
N ALA A 106 14.46 4.22 -7.97
CA ALA A 106 14.86 5.61 -7.88
C ALA A 106 16.36 5.79 -8.18
N GLU A 107 16.72 6.92 -8.75
CA GLU A 107 18.12 7.23 -9.09
C GLU A 107 19.00 7.45 -7.84
N ALA A 108 18.40 7.82 -6.72
CA ALA A 108 19.09 8.29 -5.51
C ALA A 108 19.42 7.19 -4.50
N GLY A 109 19.93 6.04 -4.93
CA GLY A 109 20.50 5.05 -4.01
C GLY A 109 19.93 3.64 -4.14
N ASN A 110 20.59 2.70 -3.48
CA ASN A 110 20.17 1.30 -3.45
C ASN A 110 18.90 1.13 -2.62
N ASN A 111 18.03 0.20 -3.04
CA ASN A 111 16.78 -0.12 -2.35
C ASN A 111 15.78 1.05 -2.26
N LYS A 112 15.90 2.04 -3.12
CA LYS A 112 14.94 3.15 -3.23
C LYS A 112 14.13 3.01 -4.50
N PHE A 113 12.83 3.24 -4.36
CA PHE A 113 11.85 3.08 -5.44
C PHE A 113 10.91 4.28 -5.43
N LYS A 114 10.40 4.63 -6.60
CA LYS A 114 9.39 5.66 -6.71
C LYS A 114 8.12 5.24 -5.97
N GLY A 115 7.56 6.15 -5.22
CA GLY A 115 6.38 5.88 -4.43
C GLY A 115 5.68 7.11 -3.92
N THR A 116 4.71 6.88 -3.06
CA THR A 116 3.90 7.94 -2.45
C THR A 116 3.77 7.68 -0.95
N TYR A 117 3.89 8.74 -0.19
CA TYR A 117 3.72 8.75 1.26
C TYR A 117 2.34 9.27 1.62
N PHE A 118 1.67 8.60 2.54
CA PHE A 118 0.35 8.95 3.04
C PHE A 118 0.33 8.95 4.57
N GLN A 119 -0.55 9.75 5.12
CA GLN A 119 -0.95 9.67 6.52
C GLN A 119 -2.46 9.50 6.60
N GLY A 120 -2.92 8.68 7.53
CA GLY A 120 -4.33 8.46 7.72
C GLY A 120 -4.65 7.59 8.93
N TYR A 121 -5.88 7.15 8.99
CA TYR A 121 -6.38 6.32 10.08
C TYR A 121 -6.92 5.01 9.52
N LEU A 122 -6.73 3.93 10.28
CA LEU A 122 -7.47 2.70 10.03
C LEU A 122 -8.93 2.95 10.40
N THR A 123 -9.82 2.77 9.44
CA THR A 123 -11.26 2.99 9.61
C THR A 123 -12.05 1.70 9.75
N GLU A 124 -11.49 0.59 9.25
CA GLU A 124 -12.10 -0.73 9.34
C GLU A 124 -11.02 -1.81 9.36
N ILE A 125 -11.23 -2.80 10.21
CA ILE A 125 -10.50 -4.07 10.19
C ILE A 125 -11.52 -5.20 10.27
N GLU A 126 -11.45 -6.16 9.34
CA GLU A 126 -12.33 -7.30 9.27
C GLU A 126 -11.52 -8.60 9.27
N TYR A 127 -11.92 -9.54 10.12
CA TYR A 127 -11.36 -10.90 10.15
C TYR A 127 -12.41 -11.86 9.62
N THR A 128 -12.06 -12.63 8.60
CA THR A 128 -12.92 -13.65 8.02
C THR A 128 -12.30 -15.03 8.25
N ALA A 129 -13.01 -15.89 8.99
CA ALA A 129 -12.56 -17.23 9.33
C ALA A 129 -13.51 -18.27 8.77
N ASN A 130 -13.13 -18.92 7.67
CA ASN A 130 -13.84 -20.01 7.05
C ASN A 130 -13.17 -21.36 7.41
N ALA A 131 -13.95 -22.41 7.55
CA ALA A 131 -13.45 -23.72 8.01
C ALA A 131 -12.35 -24.33 7.12
N ASP A 132 -12.41 -24.07 5.81
CA ASP A 132 -11.52 -24.66 4.81
C ASP A 132 -10.41 -23.74 4.33
N GLU A 133 -10.30 -22.50 4.88
CA GLU A 133 -9.40 -21.48 4.42
C GLU A 133 -8.59 -20.88 5.57
N PHE A 134 -7.50 -20.19 5.22
CA PHE A 134 -6.78 -19.37 6.19
C PHE A 134 -7.62 -18.18 6.60
N VAL A 135 -7.43 -17.68 7.83
CA VAL A 135 -8.06 -16.46 8.28
C VAL A 135 -7.57 -15.28 7.42
N GLU A 136 -8.52 -14.55 6.86
CA GLU A 136 -8.27 -13.37 6.07
C GLU A 136 -8.45 -12.11 6.92
N VAL A 137 -7.54 -11.15 6.76
CA VAL A 137 -7.63 -9.82 7.38
C VAL A 137 -7.79 -8.80 6.28
N SER A 138 -8.85 -8.01 6.34
CA SER A 138 -9.11 -6.90 5.43
C SER A 138 -9.03 -5.58 6.19
N LEU A 139 -8.27 -4.63 5.66
CA LEU A 139 -8.00 -3.32 6.25
C LEU A 139 -8.47 -2.22 5.30
N THR A 140 -9.07 -1.18 5.87
CA THR A 140 -9.44 0.03 5.15
C THR A 140 -8.89 1.24 5.87
N PHE A 141 -8.17 2.09 5.15
CA PHE A 141 -7.56 3.32 5.66
C PHE A 141 -8.18 4.54 5.00
N GLY A 142 -8.65 5.48 5.80
CA GLY A 142 -9.03 6.82 5.35
C GLY A 142 -7.80 7.74 5.41
N ILE A 143 -7.45 8.35 4.28
CA ILE A 143 -6.22 9.12 4.14
C ILE A 143 -6.47 10.61 4.32
N ASN A 144 -5.57 11.28 5.05
CA ASN A 144 -5.54 12.73 5.16
C ASN A 144 -4.86 13.32 3.92
N GLY A 145 -5.55 14.19 3.20
CA GLY A 145 -5.02 14.78 1.98
C GLY A 145 -4.88 13.78 0.83
N THR A 146 -3.91 13.97 -0.03
CA THR A 146 -3.74 13.21 -1.28
C THR A 146 -2.40 12.50 -1.42
N GLY A 147 -1.56 12.57 -0.39
CA GLY A 147 -0.23 11.99 -0.39
C GLY A 147 0.85 12.89 -0.97
N ALA A 148 2.09 12.48 -0.81
CA ALA A 148 3.27 13.16 -1.34
C ALA A 148 4.19 12.16 -2.04
N ASP A 149 4.56 12.46 -3.27
CA ASP A 149 5.45 11.60 -4.05
C ASP A 149 6.90 11.73 -3.58
N GLY A 150 7.65 10.65 -3.67
CA GLY A 150 9.04 10.60 -3.28
C GLY A 150 9.66 9.24 -3.51
N ASP A 151 10.85 9.07 -2.96
CA ASP A 151 11.61 7.82 -3.04
C ASP A 151 11.44 7.03 -1.74
N VAL A 152 10.91 5.82 -1.86
CA VAL A 152 10.64 4.94 -0.72
C VAL A 152 11.74 3.90 -0.61
N THR A 153 12.27 3.74 0.61
CA THR A 153 13.23 2.66 0.90
C THR A 153 12.48 1.37 1.20
N VAL A 154 12.76 0.36 0.39
CA VAL A 154 12.24 -1.01 0.58
C VAL A 154 13.44 -1.92 0.77
N THR A 155 13.56 -2.54 1.94
CA THR A 155 14.72 -3.38 2.25
C THR A 155 14.77 -4.61 1.35
N THR A 156 15.97 -5.19 1.17
CA THR A 156 16.16 -6.41 0.38
C THR A 156 15.24 -7.53 0.86
N GLN A 157 15.08 -7.70 2.16
CA GLN A 157 14.17 -8.68 2.75
C GLN A 157 12.71 -8.43 2.38
N GLN A 158 12.26 -7.17 2.38
CA GLN A 158 10.90 -6.80 1.97
C GLN A 158 10.66 -7.02 0.48
N GLN A 159 11.68 -6.80 -0.35
CA GLN A 159 11.64 -7.09 -1.78
C GLN A 159 11.59 -8.60 -2.07
N GLU A 160 12.30 -9.39 -1.28
CA GLU A 160 12.39 -10.85 -1.42
C GLU A 160 11.10 -11.56 -1.03
N GLN A 161 10.28 -10.99 -0.16
CA GLN A 161 8.95 -11.51 0.12
C GLN A 161 8.04 -11.52 -1.12
N ALA A 162 8.44 -10.82 -2.17
CA ALA A 162 7.81 -10.86 -3.49
C ALA A 162 8.59 -11.74 -4.47
N TYR A 163 8.93 -12.99 -4.12
CA TYR A 163 9.55 -14.01 -4.98
C TYR A 163 11.04 -13.87 -5.30
N ALA A 164 11.91 -14.20 -4.38
CA ALA A 164 13.22 -14.72 -4.75
C ALA A 164 13.12 -16.25 -4.91
N PHE A 165 13.56 -16.75 -6.05
CA PHE A 165 13.89 -18.17 -6.18
C PHE A 165 15.01 -18.48 -5.16
N VAL A 166 14.73 -19.37 -4.23
CA VAL A 166 15.74 -19.89 -3.29
C VAL A 166 16.06 -21.30 -3.72
N ASP A 167 17.31 -21.55 -4.08
CA ASP A 167 17.75 -22.88 -4.43
C ASP A 167 17.73 -23.81 -3.20
N THR A 168 17.62 -25.11 -3.44
CA THR A 168 17.49 -26.14 -2.41
C THR A 168 18.70 -26.36 -1.50
N PRO A 169 19.95 -25.99 -1.84
CA PRO A 169 21.07 -26.07 -0.91
C PRO A 169 20.86 -25.19 0.33
N LYS A 170 21.46 -25.58 1.44
CA LYS A 170 21.45 -24.78 2.66
C LYS A 170 22.05 -23.40 2.41
N THR A 171 21.33 -22.36 2.82
CA THR A 171 21.83 -20.99 2.78
C THR A 171 23.06 -20.86 3.67
N GLY A 172 24.18 -20.40 3.12
CA GLY A 172 25.44 -20.21 3.85
C GLY A 172 26.37 -21.43 3.86
N ALA A 173 26.10 -22.41 3.02
CA ALA A 173 27.04 -23.53 2.78
C ALA A 173 28.08 -23.16 1.72
#